data_3fbb435637b4bbc5cbdc29e38344ff60
#
_entry.id   3fbb435637b4bbc5cbdc29e38344ff60
#
_cell.length_a   1.000
_cell.length_b   1.000
_cell.length_c   1.000
_cell.angle_alpha   90.00
_cell.angle_beta   90.00
_cell.angle_gamma   90.00
#
_symmetry.space_group_name_H-M   'P 1'
#
loop_
_entity.id
_entity.type
_entity.pdbx_description
1 polymer ?
#
loop_
_entity_poly.entity_id
_entity_poly.type
_entity_poly.pdbx_seq_one_letter_code
_entity_poly.pdbx_strand_id
1 'polypeptide(L)'
;MRFIIFVTILLAAMWSGYWFFMSSKYYEKLYLWIDIESNDVSAKFSKIKGFPNRFDTTITDLKIKQKSLNPIKIDRLDVMRLSYDNSHYIFATNSIQNIFESNFIFSKGLASAVRKNGIAPTINFEGENVSVNERLIFNKLNLRLWPAADLSKLKFSFTAEIAETKGVNSDLSFQGKIDFISSFKINNLTSLVSNINSLQRISGTLYVQNTEGLNTVL
;
A
#
# COMPACT_ATOMS: atom_id res chain seq x y z
N MET A 1 -43.93 16.13 13.76
CA MET A 1 -42.61 16.05 14.41
C MET A 1 -42.27 14.67 15.01
N ARG A 2 -43.13 14.06 15.83
CA ARG A 2 -42.83 12.75 16.46
C ARG A 2 -42.52 11.63 15.47
N PHE A 3 -43.22 11.55 14.33
CA PHE A 3 -43.01 10.56 13.29
C PHE A 3 -41.59 10.69 12.63
N ILE A 4 -41.16 11.92 12.33
CA ILE A 4 -39.83 12.18 11.74
C ILE A 4 -38.74 11.76 12.69
N ILE A 5 -38.86 12.07 13.98
CA ILE A 5 -37.90 11.66 15.02
C ILE A 5 -37.81 10.14 15.09
N PHE A 6 -38.95 9.44 15.09
CA PHE A 6 -39.01 7.98 15.11
C PHE A 6 -38.30 7.39 13.89
N VAL A 7 -38.57 7.87 12.68
CA VAL A 7 -37.93 7.44 11.44
C VAL A 7 -36.42 7.66 11.48
N THR A 8 -35.99 8.83 11.97
CA THR A 8 -34.55 9.13 12.08
C THR A 8 -33.83 8.19 13.04
N ILE A 9 -34.44 7.90 14.21
CA ILE A 9 -33.88 6.93 15.17
C ILE A 9 -33.83 5.53 14.57
N LEU A 10 -34.86 5.12 13.86
CA LEU A 10 -34.90 3.80 13.20
C LEU A 10 -33.79 3.67 12.16
N LEU A 11 -33.60 4.67 11.30
CA LEU A 11 -32.55 4.68 10.30
C LEU A 11 -31.15 4.67 10.95
N ALA A 12 -30.95 5.46 12.01
CA ALA A 12 -29.70 5.46 12.75
C ALA A 12 -29.40 4.09 13.41
N ALA A 13 -30.42 3.44 13.97
CA ALA A 13 -30.29 2.10 14.54
C ALA A 13 -29.95 1.04 13.48
N MET A 14 -30.62 1.09 12.31
CA MET A 14 -30.34 0.19 11.18
C MET A 14 -28.91 0.39 10.65
N TRP A 15 -28.47 1.65 10.48
CA TRP A 15 -27.11 1.96 10.05
C TRP A 15 -26.07 1.50 11.05
N SER A 16 -26.31 1.70 12.34
CA SER A 16 -25.43 1.22 13.41
C SER A 16 -25.33 -0.31 13.40
N GLY A 17 -26.45 -1.00 13.31
CA GLY A 17 -26.48 -2.47 13.20
C GLY A 17 -25.70 -2.97 11.98
N TYR A 18 -25.91 -2.36 10.81
CA TYR A 18 -25.13 -2.64 9.60
C TYR A 18 -23.63 -2.46 9.84
N TRP A 19 -23.22 -1.33 10.43
CA TRP A 19 -21.81 -1.02 10.66
C TRP A 19 -21.15 -2.05 11.58
N PHE A 20 -21.77 -2.41 12.71
CA PHE A 20 -21.24 -3.40 13.64
C PHE A 20 -21.12 -4.79 12.98
N PHE A 21 -22.13 -5.23 12.23
CA PHE A 21 -22.09 -6.48 11.50
C PHE A 21 -20.98 -6.48 10.45
N MET A 22 -20.88 -5.44 9.63
CA MET A 22 -19.90 -5.34 8.56
C MET A 22 -18.47 -5.13 9.09
N SER A 23 -18.29 -4.47 10.24
CA SER A 23 -16.97 -4.33 10.86
C SER A 23 -16.38 -5.67 11.30
N SER A 24 -17.23 -6.57 11.84
CA SER A 24 -16.83 -7.94 12.17
C SER A 24 -16.39 -8.73 10.93
N LYS A 25 -17.20 -8.66 9.86
CA LYS A 25 -16.86 -9.30 8.57
C LYS A 25 -15.60 -8.71 7.92
N TYR A 26 -15.39 -7.42 8.07
CA TYR A 26 -14.17 -6.77 7.59
C TYR A 26 -12.93 -7.26 8.34
N TYR A 27 -13.02 -7.36 9.67
CA TYR A 27 -11.94 -7.88 10.51
C TYR A 27 -11.55 -9.30 10.09
N GLU A 28 -12.53 -10.19 9.94
CA GLU A 28 -12.35 -11.57 9.49
C GLU A 28 -11.65 -11.65 8.11
N LYS A 29 -12.12 -10.84 7.13
CA LYS A 29 -11.51 -10.80 5.79
C LYS A 29 -10.08 -10.27 5.82
N LEU A 30 -9.81 -9.25 6.63
CA LEU A 30 -8.46 -8.69 6.76
C LEU A 30 -7.52 -9.70 7.41
N TYR A 31 -7.98 -10.40 8.43
CA TYR A 31 -7.24 -11.46 9.09
C TYR A 31 -6.84 -12.58 8.13
N LEU A 32 -7.81 -13.06 7.31
CA LEU A 32 -7.55 -14.05 6.27
C LEU A 32 -6.63 -13.52 5.16
N TRP A 33 -6.77 -12.25 4.79
CA TRP A 33 -5.92 -11.66 3.74
C TRP A 33 -4.47 -11.54 4.17
N ILE A 34 -4.21 -11.21 5.43
CA ILE A 34 -2.87 -11.15 6.01
C ILE A 34 -2.26 -12.56 6.15
N ASP A 35 -3.10 -13.60 6.12
CA ASP A 35 -2.66 -14.99 6.14
C ASP A 35 -1.84 -15.33 7.41
N ILE A 36 -2.36 -14.89 8.56
CA ILE A 36 -1.68 -15.09 9.86
C ILE A 36 -1.57 -16.57 10.22
N GLU A 37 -2.45 -17.42 9.68
CA GLU A 37 -2.39 -18.86 9.88
C GLU A 37 -1.21 -19.51 9.15
N SER A 38 -0.62 -18.80 8.15
CA SER A 38 0.63 -19.23 7.57
C SER A 38 1.78 -18.96 8.56
N ASN A 39 2.72 -19.87 8.66
CA ASN A 39 3.92 -19.67 9.48
C ASN A 39 4.85 -18.56 8.92
N ASP A 40 4.46 -17.93 7.82
CA ASP A 40 5.25 -16.94 7.11
C ASP A 40 4.90 -15.50 7.46
N VAL A 41 3.72 -15.28 8.08
CA VAL A 41 3.27 -13.94 8.49
C VAL A 41 2.88 -13.95 9.96
N SER A 42 3.28 -12.91 10.68
CA SER A 42 2.82 -12.64 12.05
C SER A 42 2.46 -11.18 12.21
N ALA A 43 1.35 -10.89 12.89
CA ALA A 43 0.90 -9.53 13.16
C ALA A 43 -0.08 -9.51 14.34
N LYS A 44 -0.28 -8.32 14.91
CA LYS A 44 -1.32 -8.04 15.91
C LYS A 44 -2.29 -7.01 15.35
N PHE A 45 -3.59 -7.19 15.60
CA PHE A 45 -4.64 -6.30 15.12
C PHE A 45 -5.30 -5.53 16.25
N SER A 46 -5.56 -4.27 16.02
CA SER A 46 -6.48 -3.50 16.86
C SER A 46 -7.94 -3.80 16.48
N LYS A 47 -8.87 -3.47 17.41
CA LYS A 47 -10.29 -3.47 17.08
C LYS A 47 -10.61 -2.47 15.98
N ILE A 48 -11.63 -2.77 15.16
CA ILE A 48 -12.11 -1.86 14.13
C ILE A 48 -12.70 -0.60 14.76
N LYS A 49 -12.33 0.53 14.22
CA LYS A 49 -12.79 1.89 14.60
C LYS A 49 -13.36 2.61 13.38
N GLY A 50 -13.78 3.87 13.54
CA GLY A 50 -14.19 4.71 12.42
C GLY A 50 -15.70 4.75 12.16
N PHE A 51 -16.52 4.30 13.17
CA PHE A 51 -17.98 4.52 13.11
C PHE A 51 -18.32 6.00 12.87
N PRO A 52 -19.31 6.32 12.04
CA PRO A 52 -20.22 5.40 11.32
C PRO A 52 -19.78 5.07 9.88
N ASN A 53 -18.78 5.75 9.32
CA ASN A 53 -18.54 5.77 7.86
C ASN A 53 -17.28 5.03 7.43
N ARG A 54 -16.40 4.64 8.36
CA ARG A 54 -15.12 4.01 8.07
C ARG A 54 -14.91 2.72 8.84
N PHE A 55 -14.05 1.86 8.28
CA PHE A 55 -13.43 0.75 8.98
C PHE A 55 -11.94 1.01 9.03
N ASP A 56 -11.46 1.42 10.19
CA ASP A 56 -10.05 1.69 10.45
C ASP A 56 -9.51 0.63 11.41
N THR A 57 -8.36 0.08 11.11
CA THR A 57 -7.65 -0.81 12.02
C THR A 57 -6.15 -0.52 11.97
N THR A 58 -5.48 -0.76 13.07
CA THR A 58 -4.01 -0.71 13.15
C THR A 58 -3.48 -2.13 13.27
N ILE A 59 -2.54 -2.46 12.43
CA ILE A 59 -1.77 -3.69 12.46
C ILE A 59 -0.40 -3.33 13.05
N THR A 60 0.02 -4.04 14.08
CA THR A 60 1.32 -3.84 14.72
C THR A 60 2.16 -5.10 14.65
N ASP A 61 3.49 -4.94 14.74
CA ASP A 61 4.45 -6.04 14.72
C ASP A 61 4.30 -6.94 13.47
N LEU A 62 3.92 -6.36 12.31
CA LEU A 62 3.79 -7.13 11.09
C LEU A 62 5.15 -7.61 10.62
N LYS A 63 5.32 -8.91 10.53
CA LYS A 63 6.53 -9.57 10.03
C LYS A 63 6.14 -10.55 8.92
N ILE A 64 6.87 -10.49 7.81
CA ILE A 64 6.66 -11.34 6.65
C ILE A 64 7.98 -12.02 6.34
N LYS A 65 8.03 -13.35 6.42
CA LYS A 65 9.22 -14.13 6.09
C LYS A 65 9.54 -14.05 4.61
N GLN A 66 10.80 -13.98 4.29
CA GLN A 66 11.35 -14.08 2.94
C GLN A 66 12.25 -15.33 2.86
N LYS A 67 12.24 -16.02 1.72
CA LYS A 67 12.93 -17.33 1.60
C LYS A 67 14.42 -17.34 1.97
N SER A 68 15.15 -16.27 1.67
CA SER A 68 16.61 -16.21 1.85
C SER A 68 17.08 -14.88 2.42
N LEU A 69 16.17 -14.00 2.83
CA LEU A 69 16.44 -12.67 3.33
C LEU A 69 15.87 -12.48 4.74
N ASN A 70 16.30 -11.43 5.40
CA ASN A 70 15.69 -11.01 6.65
C ASN A 70 14.18 -10.75 6.46
N PRO A 71 13.31 -11.07 7.44
CA PRO A 71 11.89 -10.83 7.31
C PRO A 71 11.60 -9.34 7.15
N ILE A 72 10.67 -8.99 6.25
CA ILE A 72 10.13 -7.63 6.16
C ILE A 72 9.41 -7.34 7.48
N LYS A 73 9.68 -6.17 8.07
CA LYS A 73 9.04 -5.73 9.30
C LYS A 73 8.37 -4.38 9.11
N ILE A 74 7.16 -4.27 9.61
CA ILE A 74 6.40 -3.01 9.68
C ILE A 74 5.89 -2.90 11.11
N ASP A 75 6.42 -1.93 11.88
CA ASP A 75 6.09 -1.78 13.28
C ASP A 75 4.64 -1.35 13.46
N ARG A 76 4.16 -0.48 12.57
CA ARG A 76 2.78 0.00 12.54
C ARG A 76 2.30 0.23 11.11
N LEU A 77 1.15 -0.34 10.80
CA LEU A 77 0.42 -0.16 9.55
C LEU A 77 -1.03 0.17 9.87
N ASP A 78 -1.45 1.40 9.59
CA ASP A 78 -2.84 1.79 9.68
C ASP A 78 -3.54 1.44 8.36
N VAL A 79 -4.64 0.70 8.43
CA VAL A 79 -5.45 0.28 7.29
C VAL A 79 -6.82 0.90 7.41
N MET A 80 -7.23 1.64 6.40
CA MET A 80 -8.45 2.43 6.39
C MET A 80 -9.26 2.14 5.13
N ARG A 81 -10.59 2.11 5.26
CA ARG A 81 -11.49 2.03 4.13
C ARG A 81 -12.86 2.61 4.50
N LEU A 82 -13.64 3.05 3.50
CA LEU A 82 -15.02 3.46 3.71
C LEU A 82 -15.91 2.24 4.01
N SER A 83 -16.87 2.39 4.91
CA SER A 83 -17.77 1.27 5.32
C SER A 83 -18.70 0.81 4.19
N TYR A 84 -18.97 1.66 3.22
CA TYR A 84 -19.85 1.41 2.07
C TYR A 84 -19.09 1.17 0.75
N ASP A 85 -17.75 1.32 0.74
CA ASP A 85 -16.92 1.05 -0.43
C ASP A 85 -15.83 0.02 -0.09
N ASN A 86 -15.88 -1.12 -0.73
CA ASN A 86 -14.92 -2.22 -0.55
C ASN A 86 -13.85 -2.28 -1.65
N SER A 87 -13.86 -1.32 -2.56
CA SER A 87 -12.93 -1.26 -3.68
C SER A 87 -11.66 -0.45 -3.39
N HIS A 88 -11.70 0.41 -2.36
CA HIS A 88 -10.64 1.35 -2.04
C HIS A 88 -10.12 1.15 -0.62
N TYR A 89 -8.83 0.85 -0.51
CA TYR A 89 -8.09 0.74 0.75
C TYR A 89 -6.99 1.79 0.79
N ILE A 90 -6.77 2.36 1.96
CA ILE A 90 -5.67 3.28 2.25
C ILE A 90 -4.83 2.64 3.35
N PHE A 91 -3.52 2.68 3.16
CA PHE A 91 -2.53 2.18 4.10
C PHE A 91 -1.61 3.33 4.49
N ALA A 92 -1.28 3.45 5.77
CA ALA A 92 -0.33 4.44 6.26
C ALA A 92 0.72 3.76 7.14
N THR A 93 1.99 4.10 6.92
CA THR A 93 3.11 3.62 7.74
C THR A 93 4.21 4.66 7.77
N ASN A 94 5.03 4.65 8.83
CA ASN A 94 6.19 5.52 8.94
C ASN A 94 7.51 4.79 8.68
N SER A 95 7.49 3.45 8.64
CA SER A 95 8.71 2.68 8.38
C SER A 95 8.41 1.30 7.81
N ILE A 96 9.31 0.84 6.97
CA ILE A 96 9.34 -0.54 6.48
C ILE A 96 10.79 -0.99 6.52
N GLN A 97 11.06 -2.10 7.21
CA GLN A 97 12.41 -2.62 7.42
C GLN A 97 12.64 -3.88 6.60
N ASN A 98 13.89 -4.07 6.17
CA ASN A 98 14.38 -5.26 5.44
C ASN A 98 13.72 -5.48 4.06
N ILE A 99 13.27 -4.43 3.37
CA ILE A 99 12.95 -4.56 1.94
C ILE A 99 14.26 -4.53 1.16
N PHE A 100 14.58 -5.64 0.49
CA PHE A 100 15.88 -5.80 -0.21
C PHE A 100 17.07 -5.42 0.68
N GLU A 101 17.04 -5.87 1.95
CA GLU A 101 18.06 -5.58 2.98
C GLU A 101 18.20 -4.10 3.35
N SER A 102 17.25 -3.28 2.96
CA SER A 102 17.22 -1.85 3.26
C SER A 102 16.05 -1.49 4.18
N ASN A 103 16.29 -0.48 5.01
CA ASN A 103 15.29 0.07 5.92
C ASN A 103 14.82 1.42 5.38
N PHE A 104 13.51 1.55 5.22
CA PHE A 104 12.86 2.77 4.75
C PHE A 104 12.13 3.44 5.91
N ILE A 105 12.38 4.72 6.10
CA ILE A 105 11.69 5.56 7.08
C ILE A 105 11.05 6.72 6.32
N PHE A 106 9.81 7.04 6.67
CA PHE A 106 9.02 8.11 6.05
C PHE A 106 8.51 9.06 7.13
N SER A 107 8.54 10.37 6.89
CA SER A 107 7.76 11.28 7.74
C SER A 107 6.25 11.05 7.52
N LYS A 108 5.89 10.67 6.28
CA LYS A 108 4.55 10.25 5.90
C LYS A 108 4.66 9.24 4.77
N GLY A 109 4.24 8.02 5.00
CA GLY A 109 4.13 6.96 3.99
C GLY A 109 2.66 6.58 3.82
N LEU A 110 2.09 6.84 2.65
CA LEU A 110 0.72 6.53 2.30
C LEU A 110 0.67 5.64 1.07
N ALA A 111 -0.11 4.58 1.13
CA ALA A 111 -0.43 3.79 -0.05
C ALA A 111 -1.94 3.70 -0.22
N SER A 112 -2.40 3.70 -1.45
CA SER A 112 -3.79 3.42 -1.77
C SER A 112 -3.87 2.26 -2.75
N ALA A 113 -4.82 1.36 -2.53
CA ALA A 113 -5.12 0.25 -3.42
C ALA A 113 -6.57 0.36 -3.89
N VAL A 114 -6.77 0.57 -5.19
CA VAL A 114 -8.09 0.72 -5.79
C VAL A 114 -8.35 -0.41 -6.77
N ARG A 115 -9.39 -1.20 -6.49
CA ARG A 115 -9.82 -2.28 -7.37
C ARG A 115 -11.01 -1.82 -8.22
N LYS A 116 -10.87 -1.85 -9.54
CA LYS A 116 -11.96 -1.57 -10.48
C LYS A 116 -12.39 -2.87 -11.16
N ASN A 117 -13.69 -3.17 -11.17
CA ASN A 117 -14.30 -4.28 -11.92
C ASN A 117 -13.66 -5.66 -11.70
N GLY A 118 -13.28 -6.00 -10.47
CA GLY A 118 -12.71 -7.30 -10.14
C GLY A 118 -11.29 -7.56 -10.65
N ILE A 119 -10.68 -6.60 -11.35
CA ILE A 119 -9.30 -6.66 -11.83
C ILE A 119 -8.33 -6.42 -10.66
N ALA A 120 -7.08 -6.81 -10.82
CA ALA A 120 -6.03 -6.53 -9.84
C ALA A 120 -5.96 -5.03 -9.49
N PRO A 121 -5.70 -4.66 -8.23
CA PRO A 121 -5.77 -3.27 -7.81
C PRO A 121 -4.67 -2.41 -8.46
N THR A 122 -5.00 -1.16 -8.74
CA THR A 122 -4.02 -0.11 -8.94
C THR A 122 -3.53 0.31 -7.55
N ILE A 123 -2.21 0.34 -7.37
CA ILE A 123 -1.57 0.76 -6.12
C ILE A 123 -0.85 2.07 -6.38
N ASN A 124 -1.10 3.08 -5.56
CA ASN A 124 -0.33 4.31 -5.53
C ASN A 124 0.32 4.40 -4.15
N PHE A 125 1.58 4.74 -4.12
CA PHE A 125 2.34 5.01 -2.90
C PHE A 125 2.93 6.40 -2.96
N GLU A 126 2.81 7.14 -1.87
CA GLU A 126 3.37 8.47 -1.66
C GLU A 126 4.21 8.45 -0.38
N GLY A 127 5.48 8.86 -0.50
CA GLY A 127 6.39 9.02 0.63
C GLY A 127 6.91 10.44 0.73
N GLU A 128 6.96 10.98 1.94
CA GLU A 128 7.58 12.28 2.24
C GLU A 128 8.78 12.06 3.15
N ASN A 129 9.87 12.79 2.90
CA ASN A 129 11.14 12.72 3.62
C ASN A 129 11.61 11.27 3.78
N VAL A 130 11.82 10.61 2.63
CA VAL A 130 12.17 9.19 2.58
C VAL A 130 13.65 9.01 2.89
N SER A 131 13.93 8.34 3.99
CA SER A 131 15.28 7.92 4.37
C SER A 131 15.48 6.44 4.10
N VAL A 132 16.61 6.09 3.56
CA VAL A 132 17.03 4.70 3.34
C VAL A 132 18.29 4.46 4.19
N ASN A 133 18.23 3.48 5.09
CA ASN A 133 19.30 3.17 6.04
C ASN A 133 19.78 4.44 6.78
N GLU A 134 18.81 5.21 7.34
CA GLU A 134 19.00 6.44 8.11
C GLU A 134 19.52 7.64 7.30
N ARG A 135 19.73 7.50 6.01
CA ARG A 135 20.13 8.61 5.13
C ARG A 135 18.93 9.14 4.37
N LEU A 136 18.63 10.43 4.46
CA LEU A 136 17.59 11.08 3.65
C LEU A 136 18.00 11.02 2.17
N ILE A 137 17.14 10.44 1.35
CA ILE A 137 17.36 10.24 -0.08
C ILE A 137 16.39 11.06 -0.91
N PHE A 138 15.09 11.08 -0.51
CA PHE A 138 14.05 11.77 -1.27
C PHE A 138 13.23 12.67 -0.35
N ASN A 139 13.00 13.91 -0.79
CA ASN A 139 12.02 14.80 -0.17
C ASN A 139 10.62 14.31 -0.45
N LYS A 140 10.37 13.84 -1.68
CA LYS A 140 9.11 13.29 -2.11
C LYS A 140 9.31 12.09 -3.03
N LEU A 141 8.47 11.09 -2.87
CA LEU A 141 8.50 9.89 -3.70
C LEU A 141 7.08 9.47 -4.03
N ASN A 142 6.81 9.25 -5.30
CA ASN A 142 5.54 8.69 -5.76
C ASN A 142 5.81 7.43 -6.58
N LEU A 143 5.13 6.36 -6.25
CA LEU A 143 5.16 5.10 -6.98
C LEU A 143 3.73 4.72 -7.34
N ARG A 144 3.49 4.48 -8.61
CA ARG A 144 2.22 3.94 -9.10
C ARG A 144 2.45 2.62 -9.77
N LEU A 145 1.65 1.62 -9.38
CA LEU A 145 1.64 0.29 -9.96
C LEU A 145 0.23 0.00 -10.48
N TRP A 146 0.12 -0.47 -11.71
CA TRP A 146 -1.19 -0.88 -12.26
C TRP A 146 -1.04 -2.08 -13.18
N PRO A 147 -1.99 -3.02 -13.12
CA PRO A 147 -1.94 -4.22 -13.94
C PRO A 147 -2.13 -3.89 -15.43
N ALA A 148 -1.46 -4.65 -16.29
CA ALA A 148 -1.82 -4.72 -17.70
C ALA A 148 -3.14 -5.49 -17.86
N ALA A 149 -3.80 -5.33 -19.02
CA ALA A 149 -5.10 -5.94 -19.27
C ALA A 149 -5.08 -7.48 -19.20
N ASP A 150 -3.96 -8.10 -19.55
CA ASP A 150 -3.74 -9.55 -19.55
C ASP A 150 -3.24 -10.11 -18.19
N LEU A 151 -3.05 -9.26 -17.18
CA LEU A 151 -2.52 -9.61 -15.86
C LEU A 151 -1.13 -10.29 -15.86
N SER A 152 -0.49 -10.41 -17.02
CA SER A 152 0.87 -10.97 -17.15
C SER A 152 1.95 -9.97 -16.80
N LYS A 153 1.60 -8.68 -16.77
CA LYS A 153 2.51 -7.57 -16.60
C LYS A 153 1.95 -6.56 -15.60
N LEU A 154 2.85 -5.99 -14.83
CA LEU A 154 2.58 -4.84 -13.99
C LEU A 154 3.30 -3.64 -14.60
N LYS A 155 2.57 -2.58 -14.90
CA LYS A 155 3.14 -1.30 -15.30
C LYS A 155 3.45 -0.50 -14.05
N PHE A 156 4.50 0.29 -14.09
CA PHE A 156 4.82 1.19 -12.99
C PHE A 156 5.28 2.56 -13.50
N SER A 157 5.08 3.54 -12.65
CA SER A 157 5.62 4.89 -12.79
C SER A 157 6.18 5.29 -11.42
N PHE A 158 7.40 5.74 -11.40
CA PHE A 158 8.10 6.23 -10.23
C PHE A 158 8.53 7.65 -10.49
N THR A 159 8.25 8.56 -9.57
CA THR A 159 8.77 9.93 -9.58
C THR A 159 9.31 10.25 -8.20
N ALA A 160 10.45 10.91 -8.13
CA ALA A 160 11.05 11.29 -6.86
C ALA A 160 11.76 12.65 -6.99
N GLU A 161 11.62 13.44 -5.94
CA GLU A 161 12.40 14.65 -5.70
C GLU A 161 13.56 14.25 -4.78
N ILE A 162 14.78 14.31 -5.29
CA ILE A 162 15.97 13.90 -4.55
C ILE A 162 16.29 14.98 -3.49
N ALA A 163 16.54 14.55 -2.26
CA ALA A 163 16.98 15.45 -1.20
C ALA A 163 18.33 16.07 -1.55
N GLU A 164 18.42 17.38 -1.39
CA GLU A 164 19.59 18.16 -1.78
C GLU A 164 20.93 17.56 -1.31
N THR A 165 21.78 17.28 -2.29
CA THR A 165 23.20 17.12 -2.07
C THR A 165 23.90 18.33 -2.73
N LYS A 166 24.28 19.34 -1.95
CA LYS A 166 25.01 20.54 -2.41
C LYS A 166 24.19 21.52 -3.28
N GLY A 167 22.90 21.79 -2.96
CA GLY A 167 22.14 22.90 -3.57
C GLY A 167 21.61 22.62 -4.97
N VAL A 168 21.57 21.37 -5.41
CA VAL A 168 20.97 20.96 -6.69
C VAL A 168 19.74 20.10 -6.43
N ASN A 169 18.55 20.62 -6.71
CA ASN A 169 17.32 19.85 -6.76
C ASN A 169 17.29 19.04 -8.05
N SER A 170 17.14 17.74 -7.95
CA SER A 170 17.04 16.85 -9.09
C SER A 170 15.75 16.05 -9.00
N ASP A 171 14.96 16.10 -10.06
CA ASP A 171 13.78 15.28 -10.22
C ASP A 171 14.12 14.01 -10.99
N LEU A 172 13.73 12.86 -10.43
CA LEU A 172 13.90 11.56 -11.04
C LEU A 172 12.55 11.02 -11.47
N SER A 173 12.43 10.63 -12.72
CA SER A 173 11.24 9.94 -13.22
C SER A 173 11.63 8.64 -13.92
N PHE A 174 10.99 7.55 -13.52
CA PHE A 174 11.20 6.25 -14.14
C PHE A 174 9.85 5.61 -14.46
N GLN A 175 9.68 5.18 -15.72
CA GLN A 175 8.47 4.47 -16.16
C GLN A 175 8.86 3.15 -16.78
N GLY A 176 8.11 2.10 -16.48
CA GLY A 176 8.45 0.80 -16.99
C GLY A 176 7.37 -0.25 -16.81
N LYS A 177 7.79 -1.48 -17.08
CA LYS A 177 6.99 -2.69 -16.96
C LYS A 177 7.75 -3.73 -16.16
N ILE A 178 7.01 -4.49 -15.39
CA ILE A 178 7.49 -5.66 -14.67
C ILE A 178 6.82 -6.86 -15.31
N ASP A 179 7.62 -7.75 -15.87
CA ASP A 179 7.16 -9.01 -16.47
C ASP A 179 7.30 -10.12 -15.41
N PHE A 180 6.27 -10.96 -15.28
CA PHE A 180 6.24 -12.10 -14.37
C PHE A 180 6.29 -13.40 -15.18
N ILE A 181 6.86 -14.45 -14.58
CA ILE A 181 6.88 -15.81 -15.17
C ILE A 181 5.48 -16.40 -15.28
N SER A 182 4.58 -16.01 -14.35
CA SER A 182 3.19 -16.46 -14.32
C SER A 182 2.25 -15.26 -14.15
N SER A 183 0.96 -15.47 -14.41
CA SER A 183 -0.05 -14.42 -14.19
C SER A 183 -0.01 -13.91 -12.75
N PHE A 184 0.07 -12.59 -12.59
CA PHE A 184 0.10 -11.92 -11.29
C PHE A 184 -1.25 -12.06 -10.58
N LYS A 185 -1.31 -12.88 -9.55
CA LYS A 185 -2.52 -13.07 -8.73
C LYS A 185 -2.20 -12.71 -7.29
N ILE A 186 -2.89 -11.73 -6.76
CA ILE A 186 -2.82 -11.36 -5.34
C ILE A 186 -4.07 -11.90 -4.65
N ASN A 187 -3.94 -13.04 -3.98
CA ASN A 187 -5.00 -13.63 -3.18
C ASN A 187 -4.89 -13.20 -1.70
N ASN A 188 -3.66 -13.13 -1.20
CA ASN A 188 -3.29 -12.74 0.16
C ASN A 188 -1.90 -12.09 0.17
N LEU A 189 -1.44 -11.67 1.34
CA LEU A 189 -0.16 -10.99 1.50
C LEU A 189 1.03 -11.91 1.16
N THR A 190 0.96 -13.18 1.53
CA THR A 190 2.00 -14.18 1.23
C THR A 190 2.15 -14.38 -0.28
N SER A 191 1.03 -14.44 -1.03
CA SER A 191 1.06 -14.54 -2.49
C SER A 191 1.64 -13.29 -3.16
N LEU A 192 1.44 -12.10 -2.58
CA LEU A 192 2.08 -10.88 -3.06
C LEU A 192 3.60 -10.97 -2.95
N VAL A 193 4.13 -11.40 -1.80
CA VAL A 193 5.57 -11.53 -1.57
C VAL A 193 6.17 -12.62 -2.46
N SER A 194 5.49 -13.75 -2.65
CA SER A 194 5.95 -14.82 -3.54
C SER A 194 6.00 -14.37 -5.02
N ASN A 195 5.05 -13.54 -5.46
CA ASN A 195 5.07 -12.96 -6.79
C ASN A 195 6.25 -12.00 -7.01
N ILE A 196 6.61 -11.21 -5.98
CA ILE A 196 7.81 -10.36 -6.04
C ILE A 196 9.07 -11.22 -6.25
N ASN A 197 9.15 -12.37 -5.59
CA ASN A 197 10.28 -13.31 -5.75
C ASN A 197 10.30 -14.01 -7.13
N SER A 198 9.22 -13.95 -7.92
CA SER A 198 9.10 -14.53 -9.27
C SER A 198 9.30 -13.50 -10.39
N LEU A 199 9.87 -12.35 -10.08
CA LEU A 199 10.17 -11.31 -11.07
C LEU A 199 11.14 -11.85 -12.13
N GLN A 200 10.73 -11.80 -13.40
CA GLN A 200 11.54 -12.23 -14.52
C GLN A 200 12.35 -11.09 -15.11
N ARG A 201 11.72 -9.93 -15.30
CA ARG A 201 12.34 -8.78 -15.96
C ARG A 201 11.71 -7.48 -15.53
N ILE A 202 12.55 -6.48 -15.28
CA ILE A 202 12.14 -5.08 -15.17
C ILE A 202 12.70 -4.37 -16.40
N SER A 203 11.84 -3.67 -17.14
CA SER A 203 12.23 -2.86 -18.29
C SER A 203 11.57 -1.49 -18.20
N GLY A 204 12.28 -0.45 -18.58
CA GLY A 204 11.73 0.89 -18.53
C GLY A 204 12.72 1.94 -19.02
N THR A 205 12.30 3.18 -18.97
CA THR A 205 13.09 4.36 -19.35
C THR A 205 13.22 5.26 -18.14
N LEU A 206 14.44 5.62 -17.83
CA LEU A 206 14.78 6.55 -16.76
C LEU A 206 14.95 7.95 -17.35
N TYR A 207 14.25 8.92 -16.79
CA TYR A 207 14.40 10.33 -17.07
C TYR A 207 14.97 11.02 -15.83
N VAL A 208 16.07 11.74 -15.99
CA VAL A 208 16.65 12.58 -14.95
C VAL A 208 16.52 14.02 -15.43
N GLN A 209 15.75 14.82 -14.69
CA GLN A 209 15.62 16.24 -14.95
C GLN A 209 16.39 17.01 -13.88
N ASN A 210 17.42 17.71 -14.27
CA ASN A 210 18.14 18.62 -13.41
C ASN A 210 17.53 20.02 -13.52
N THR A 211 17.43 20.78 -12.44
CA THR A 211 16.91 22.15 -12.44
C THR A 211 17.74 23.12 -13.29
N GLU A 212 18.92 22.71 -13.73
CA GLU A 212 19.79 23.45 -14.65
C GLU A 212 19.51 23.18 -16.14
N GLY A 213 18.45 22.45 -16.50
CA GLY A 213 17.97 22.36 -17.89
C GLY A 213 18.63 21.29 -18.76
N LEU A 214 19.43 20.38 -18.23
CA LEU A 214 20.00 19.25 -18.96
C LEU A 214 19.14 17.99 -18.78
N ASN A 215 18.39 17.64 -19.83
CA ASN A 215 17.70 16.34 -19.90
C ASN A 215 18.68 15.27 -20.40
N THR A 216 19.07 14.35 -19.54
CA THR A 216 19.85 13.18 -19.95
C THR A 216 18.90 11.97 -20.00
N VAL A 217 18.77 11.35 -21.16
CA VAL A 217 18.07 10.08 -21.35
C VAL A 217 19.12 8.98 -21.26
N LEU A 218 18.97 8.06 -20.33
CA LEU A 218 19.81 6.87 -20.16
C LEU A 218 19.06 5.61 -20.57
#